data_a828d0c0cbc76d26b2507818e3af5821
#
_entry.id   a828d0c0cbc76d26b2507818e3af5821
#
_cell.length_a   1.000
_cell.length_b   1.000
_cell.length_c   1.000
_cell.angle_alpha   90.00
_cell.angle_beta   90.00
_cell.angle_gamma   90.00
#
_symmetry.space_group_name_H-M   'P 1'
#
loop_
_entity.id
_entity.type
_entity.pdbx_description
1 polymer ?
#
loop_
_entity_poly.entity_id
_entity_poly.type
_entity_poly.pdbx_seq_one_letter_code
_entity_poly.pdbx_strand_id
1 'polypeptide(L)'
;MYTIKEAAQQTGLTEYSLRFYTDRGLIPAVRRDENNRRLFGEEAMSQLLTVKCLRECGMSIEAIQRYMALGTDGKEALQARLEIVLEQQKTAEQQLQQAEERLGFIRRKVERYRTSIAEVTEE
;
A
#
# COMPACT_ATOMS: atom_id res chain seq x y z
N MET A 1 -10.89 -20.67 -10.71
CA MET A 1 -10.52 -19.99 -9.45
C MET A 1 -9.11 -20.39 -9.04
N TYR A 2 -8.42 -19.51 -8.35
CA TYR A 2 -7.04 -19.73 -7.90
C TYR A 2 -7.02 -20.23 -6.47
N THR A 3 -6.11 -21.18 -6.19
CA THR A 3 -5.77 -21.57 -4.82
C THR A 3 -4.93 -20.46 -4.18
N ILE A 4 -4.70 -20.53 -2.86
CA ILE A 4 -3.85 -19.55 -2.19
C ILE A 4 -2.42 -19.56 -2.75
N LYS A 5 -1.89 -20.72 -3.09
CA LYS A 5 -0.55 -20.84 -3.69
C LYS A 5 -0.49 -20.15 -5.05
N GLU A 6 -1.48 -20.38 -5.91
CA GLU A 6 -1.58 -19.75 -7.22
C GLU A 6 -1.78 -18.24 -7.11
N ALA A 7 -2.65 -17.80 -6.19
CA ALA A 7 -2.88 -16.40 -5.94
C ALA A 7 -1.61 -15.69 -5.45
N ALA A 8 -0.83 -16.34 -4.59
CA ALA A 8 0.46 -15.83 -4.12
C ALA A 8 1.43 -15.64 -5.29
N GLN A 9 1.51 -16.62 -6.18
CA GLN A 9 2.36 -16.56 -7.37
C GLN A 9 1.95 -15.42 -8.31
N GLN A 10 0.64 -15.24 -8.52
CA GLN A 10 0.12 -14.22 -9.42
C GLN A 10 0.31 -12.80 -8.89
N THR A 11 0.18 -12.60 -7.58
CA THR A 11 0.24 -11.27 -6.96
C THR A 11 1.62 -10.88 -6.48
N GLY A 12 2.53 -11.85 -6.33
CA GLY A 12 3.83 -11.62 -5.70
C GLY A 12 3.76 -11.49 -4.18
N LEU A 13 2.60 -11.71 -3.60
CA LEU A 13 2.42 -11.73 -2.14
C LEU A 13 2.73 -13.13 -1.60
N THR A 14 3.06 -13.21 -0.31
CA THR A 14 3.27 -14.48 0.37
C THR A 14 1.92 -15.11 0.74
N GLU A 15 1.88 -16.43 0.89
CA GLU A 15 0.69 -17.10 1.38
C GLU A 15 0.32 -16.61 2.78
N TYR A 16 1.32 -16.31 3.60
CA TYR A 16 1.13 -15.72 4.94
C TYR A 16 0.33 -14.40 4.83
N SER A 17 0.74 -13.52 3.95
CA SER A 17 0.04 -12.24 3.73
C SER A 17 -1.40 -12.45 3.26
N LEU A 18 -1.61 -13.41 2.35
CA LEU A 18 -2.95 -13.72 1.87
C LEU A 18 -3.86 -14.26 2.98
N ARG A 19 -3.35 -15.13 3.84
CA ARG A 19 -4.10 -15.61 5.01
C ARG A 19 -4.45 -14.46 5.95
N PHE A 20 -3.48 -13.61 6.22
CA PHE A 20 -3.67 -12.43 7.07
C PHE A 20 -4.76 -11.51 6.51
N TYR A 21 -4.68 -11.18 5.23
CA TYR A 21 -5.67 -10.29 4.60
C TYR A 21 -7.07 -10.89 4.57
N THR A 22 -7.19 -12.16 4.24
CA THR A 22 -8.50 -12.83 4.19
C THR A 22 -9.09 -12.98 5.59
N ASP A 23 -8.28 -13.29 6.59
CA ASP A 23 -8.72 -13.41 7.98
C ASP A 23 -9.19 -12.07 8.55
N ARG A 24 -8.61 -10.97 8.08
CA ARG A 24 -9.01 -9.61 8.50
C ARG A 24 -10.17 -9.05 7.70
N GLY A 25 -10.73 -9.83 6.78
CA GLY A 25 -11.87 -9.40 5.98
C GLY A 25 -11.54 -8.37 4.90
N LEU A 26 -10.29 -8.29 4.48
CA LEU A 26 -9.87 -7.34 3.44
C LEU A 26 -10.25 -7.77 2.04
N ILE A 27 -10.60 -9.06 1.86
CA ILE A 27 -10.94 -9.63 0.56
C ILE A 27 -12.38 -10.18 0.63
N PRO A 28 -13.39 -9.31 0.49
CA PRO A 28 -14.79 -9.74 0.63
C PRO A 28 -15.19 -10.87 -0.34
N ALA A 29 -14.59 -10.94 -1.52
CA ALA A 29 -14.95 -11.92 -2.54
C ALA A 29 -14.25 -13.28 -2.37
N VAL A 30 -13.39 -13.47 -1.36
CA VAL A 30 -12.74 -14.75 -1.12
C VAL A 30 -13.80 -15.81 -0.76
N ARG A 31 -13.62 -17.02 -1.29
CA ARG A 31 -14.53 -18.14 -1.04
C ARG A 31 -13.76 -19.29 -0.41
N ARG A 32 -14.50 -20.34 0.00
CA ARG A 32 -13.92 -21.57 0.54
C ARG A 32 -14.47 -22.75 -0.25
N ASP A 33 -13.63 -23.76 -0.45
CA ASP A 33 -14.08 -25.03 -1.06
C ASP A 33 -14.61 -25.99 0.01
N GLU A 34 -14.93 -27.21 -0.40
CA GLU A 34 -15.45 -28.25 0.48
C GLU A 34 -14.50 -28.60 1.62
N ASN A 35 -13.20 -28.45 1.40
CA ASN A 35 -12.15 -28.70 2.39
C ASN A 35 -11.77 -27.46 3.18
N ASN A 36 -12.59 -26.40 3.09
CA ASN A 36 -12.39 -25.14 3.79
C ASN A 36 -11.10 -24.43 3.34
N ARG A 37 -10.64 -24.67 2.12
CA ARG A 37 -9.48 -23.98 1.53
C ARG A 37 -9.95 -22.71 0.84
N ARG A 38 -9.13 -21.67 0.92
CA ARG A 38 -9.42 -20.39 0.28
C ARG A 38 -9.36 -20.51 -1.24
N LEU A 39 -10.35 -19.92 -1.91
CA LEU A 39 -10.42 -19.83 -3.36
C LEU A 39 -10.59 -18.39 -3.78
N PHE A 40 -9.84 -18.00 -4.81
CA PHE A 40 -9.80 -16.63 -5.31
C PHE A 40 -10.27 -16.59 -6.76
N GLY A 41 -11.46 -16.06 -6.98
CA GLY A 41 -11.96 -15.77 -8.32
C GLY A 41 -11.39 -14.47 -8.82
N GLU A 42 -11.85 -14.01 -10.00
CA GLU A 42 -11.34 -12.77 -10.60
C GLU A 42 -11.56 -11.54 -9.72
N GLU A 43 -12.73 -11.45 -9.09
CA GLU A 43 -13.03 -10.34 -8.18
C GLU A 43 -12.11 -10.36 -6.97
N ALA A 44 -11.91 -11.53 -6.36
CA ALA A 44 -11.00 -11.67 -5.22
C ALA A 44 -9.56 -11.33 -5.61
N MET A 45 -9.11 -11.72 -6.80
CA MET A 45 -7.77 -11.38 -7.29
C MET A 45 -7.62 -9.87 -7.47
N SER A 46 -8.63 -9.21 -8.02
CA SER A 46 -8.65 -7.76 -8.15
C SER A 46 -8.59 -7.07 -6.79
N GLN A 47 -9.33 -7.58 -5.81
CA GLN A 47 -9.30 -7.08 -4.43
C GLN A 47 -7.92 -7.25 -3.80
N LEU A 48 -7.26 -8.39 -4.01
CA LEU A 48 -5.90 -8.62 -3.53
C LEU A 48 -4.92 -7.59 -4.09
N LEU A 49 -5.00 -7.29 -5.38
CA LEU A 49 -4.13 -6.28 -6.00
C LEU A 49 -4.40 -4.88 -5.46
N THR A 50 -5.67 -4.55 -5.23
CA THR A 50 -6.05 -3.27 -4.60
C THR A 50 -5.45 -3.17 -3.19
N VAL A 51 -5.61 -4.19 -2.37
CA VAL A 51 -5.05 -4.22 -1.01
C VAL A 51 -3.53 -4.09 -1.04
N LYS A 52 -2.88 -4.83 -1.93
CA LYS A 52 -1.44 -4.76 -2.12
C LYS A 52 -0.98 -3.33 -2.41
N CYS A 53 -1.61 -2.67 -3.38
CA CYS A 53 -1.27 -1.30 -3.76
C CYS A 53 -1.51 -0.31 -2.63
N LEU A 54 -2.64 -0.42 -1.93
CA LEU A 54 -2.95 0.46 -0.80
C LEU A 54 -1.93 0.29 0.34
N ARG A 55 -1.50 -0.95 0.60
CA ARG A 55 -0.45 -1.21 1.59
C ARG A 55 0.89 -0.60 1.17
N GLU A 56 1.25 -0.72 -0.09
CA GLU A 56 2.47 -0.11 -0.63
C GLU A 56 2.44 1.41 -0.51
N CYS A 57 1.26 2.01 -0.58
CA CYS A 57 1.07 3.45 -0.36
C CYS A 57 1.10 3.85 1.11
N GLY A 58 1.27 2.89 2.02
CA GLY A 58 1.34 3.18 3.45
C GLY A 58 -0.01 3.26 4.17
N MET A 59 -1.10 2.86 3.52
CA MET A 59 -2.41 2.86 4.16
C MET A 59 -2.46 1.78 5.25
N SER A 60 -3.05 2.12 6.40
CA SER A 60 -3.16 1.17 7.51
C SER A 60 -4.14 0.04 7.19
N ILE A 61 -3.98 -1.09 7.88
CA ILE A 61 -4.91 -2.22 7.74
C ILE A 61 -6.34 -1.79 8.08
N GLU A 62 -6.51 -0.99 9.13
CA GLU A 62 -7.82 -0.50 9.56
C GLU A 62 -8.49 0.38 8.49
N ALA A 63 -7.73 1.25 7.85
CA ALA A 63 -8.25 2.09 6.76
C ALA A 63 -8.61 1.24 5.54
N ILE A 64 -7.80 0.24 5.21
CA ILE A 64 -8.09 -0.68 4.11
C ILE A 64 -9.35 -1.50 4.42
N GLN A 65 -9.53 -1.96 5.66
CA GLN A 65 -10.76 -2.65 6.07
C GLN A 65 -11.99 -1.78 5.80
N ARG A 66 -11.96 -0.52 6.22
CA ARG A 66 -13.07 0.41 5.97
C ARG A 66 -13.31 0.62 4.49
N TYR A 67 -12.23 0.79 3.73
CA TYR A 67 -12.28 0.99 2.29
C TYR A 67 -12.92 -0.21 1.58
N MET A 68 -12.44 -1.41 1.87
CA MET A 68 -12.95 -2.62 1.23
C MET A 68 -14.38 -2.95 1.65
N ALA A 69 -14.74 -2.66 2.90
CA ALA A 69 -16.11 -2.91 3.41
C ALA A 69 -17.16 -2.03 2.72
N LEU A 70 -16.79 -0.85 2.26
CA LEU A 70 -17.72 0.09 1.60
C LEU A 70 -18.21 -0.43 0.25
N GLY A 71 -17.40 -1.21 -0.46
CA GLY A 71 -17.73 -1.60 -1.82
C GLY A 71 -17.72 -0.44 -2.78
N THR A 72 -18.32 -0.63 -3.95
CA THR A 72 -18.35 0.38 -5.02
C THR A 72 -19.76 0.68 -5.54
N ASP A 73 -20.76 0.15 -4.85
CA ASP A 73 -22.17 0.29 -5.28
C ASP A 73 -22.77 1.59 -4.73
N GLY A 74 -23.06 2.49 -5.64
CA GLY A 74 -23.76 3.71 -5.32
C GLY A 74 -22.85 4.88 -4.95
N LYS A 75 -23.42 6.06 -5.05
CA LYS A 75 -22.71 7.33 -4.85
C LYS A 75 -22.15 7.49 -3.45
N GLU A 76 -22.91 7.06 -2.44
CA GLU A 76 -22.49 7.18 -1.04
C GLU A 76 -21.24 6.35 -0.76
N ALA A 77 -21.19 5.11 -1.28
CA ALA A 77 -20.02 4.24 -1.12
C ALA A 77 -18.79 4.86 -1.80
N LEU A 78 -18.97 5.37 -3.01
CA LEU A 78 -17.88 6.01 -3.76
C LEU A 78 -17.37 7.26 -3.08
N GLN A 79 -18.26 8.08 -2.53
CA GLN A 79 -17.88 9.28 -1.79
C GLN A 79 -17.12 8.93 -0.50
N ALA A 80 -17.57 7.91 0.22
CA ALA A 80 -16.89 7.45 1.42
C ALA A 80 -15.50 6.90 1.11
N ARG A 81 -15.35 6.16 0.00
CA ARG A 81 -14.03 5.71 -0.46
C ARG A 81 -13.14 6.88 -0.86
N LEU A 82 -13.70 7.87 -1.52
CA LEU A 82 -12.95 9.08 -1.90
C LEU A 82 -12.36 9.77 -0.67
N GLU A 83 -13.14 9.89 0.41
CA GLU A 83 -12.65 10.51 1.65
C GLU A 83 -11.46 9.77 2.23
N ILE A 84 -11.48 8.43 2.19
CA ILE A 84 -10.36 7.62 2.70
C ILE A 84 -9.11 7.87 1.88
N VAL A 85 -9.22 7.85 0.54
CA VAL A 85 -8.03 8.06 -0.31
C VAL A 85 -7.54 9.51 -0.31
N LEU A 86 -8.44 10.49 -0.11
CA LEU A 86 -8.04 11.89 0.07
C LEU A 86 -7.21 12.06 1.35
N GLU A 87 -7.60 11.41 2.43
CA GLU A 87 -6.81 11.46 3.66
C GLU A 87 -5.43 10.84 3.46
N GLN A 88 -5.36 9.74 2.71
CA GLN A 88 -4.08 9.10 2.38
C GLN A 88 -3.23 10.00 1.48
N GLN A 89 -3.85 10.68 0.51
CA GLN A 89 -3.16 11.64 -0.35
C GLN A 89 -2.51 12.75 0.47
N LYS A 90 -3.25 13.30 1.43
CA LYS A 90 -2.75 14.35 2.32
C LYS A 90 -1.53 13.86 3.11
N THR A 91 -1.60 12.65 3.64
CA THR A 91 -0.47 12.05 4.36
C THR A 91 0.74 11.89 3.45
N ALA A 92 0.54 11.40 2.22
CA ALA A 92 1.62 11.22 1.26
C ALA A 92 2.27 12.55 0.87
N GLU A 93 1.47 13.60 0.68
CA GLU A 93 1.97 14.94 0.38
C GLU A 93 2.83 15.49 1.51
N GLN A 94 2.42 15.27 2.76
CA GLN A 94 3.19 15.67 3.94
C GLN A 94 4.52 14.92 4.02
N GLN A 95 4.49 13.61 3.75
CA GLN A 95 5.70 12.79 3.73
C GLN A 95 6.67 13.22 2.64
N LEU A 96 6.15 13.56 1.46
CA LEU A 96 6.97 14.07 0.36
C LEU A 96 7.64 15.37 0.75
N GLN A 97 6.89 16.30 1.32
CA GLN A 97 7.44 17.60 1.77
C GLN A 97 8.55 17.40 2.80
N GLN A 98 8.34 16.52 3.77
CA GLN A 98 9.36 16.20 4.77
C GLN A 98 10.60 15.58 4.15
N ALA A 99 10.43 14.70 3.17
CA ALA A 99 11.55 14.10 2.46
C ALA A 99 12.35 15.15 1.68
N GLU A 100 11.66 16.09 1.05
CA GLU A 100 12.31 17.21 0.33
C GLU A 100 13.13 18.07 1.29
N GLU A 101 12.60 18.37 2.47
CA GLU A 101 13.30 19.15 3.49
C GLU A 101 14.57 18.42 3.96
N ARG A 102 14.46 17.12 4.22
CA ARG A 102 15.60 16.28 4.62
C ARG A 102 16.67 16.25 3.52
N LEU A 103 16.23 16.08 2.28
CA LEU A 103 17.15 16.07 1.14
C LEU A 103 17.86 17.41 0.99
N GLY A 104 17.15 18.52 1.18
CA GLY A 104 17.73 19.85 1.15
C GLY A 104 18.82 20.02 2.19
N PHE A 105 18.59 19.57 3.40
CA PHE A 105 19.60 19.60 4.48
C PHE A 105 20.85 18.79 4.07
N ILE A 106 20.68 17.59 3.56
CA ILE A 106 21.80 16.73 3.15
C ILE A 106 22.57 17.35 1.99
N ARG A 107 21.87 17.92 0.99
CA ARG A 107 22.53 18.60 -0.14
C ARG A 107 23.42 19.74 0.33
N ARG A 108 22.97 20.53 1.31
CA ARG A 108 23.79 21.62 1.87
C ARG A 108 25.04 21.07 2.58
N LYS A 109 24.92 19.95 3.27
CA LYS A 109 26.07 19.27 3.89
C LYS A 109 27.07 18.79 2.84
N VAL A 110 26.58 18.20 1.75
CA VAL A 110 27.43 17.75 0.65
C VAL A 110 28.25 18.91 0.09
N GLU A 111 27.59 20.03 -0.21
CA GLU A 111 28.27 21.22 -0.74
C GLU A 111 29.28 21.80 0.24
N ARG A 112 28.93 21.82 1.50
CA ARG A 112 29.85 22.29 2.54
C ARG A 112 31.15 21.48 2.57
N TYR A 113 31.04 20.16 2.52
CA TYR A 113 32.23 19.30 2.55
C TYR A 113 33.05 19.38 1.25
N ARG A 114 32.38 19.51 0.11
CA ARG A 114 33.08 19.72 -1.17
C ARG A 114 33.89 20.99 -1.16
N THR A 115 33.31 22.05 -0.65
CA THR A 115 34.02 23.35 -0.49
C THR A 115 35.20 23.25 0.47
N SER A 116 34.99 22.61 1.62
CA SER A 116 36.04 22.43 2.62
C SER A 116 37.19 21.58 2.09
N ILE A 117 36.90 20.54 1.33
CA ILE A 117 37.93 19.66 0.73
C ILE A 117 38.74 20.46 -0.30
N ALA A 118 38.07 21.23 -1.15
CA ALA A 118 38.75 22.09 -2.14
C ALA A 118 39.69 23.09 -1.49
N GLU A 119 39.28 23.71 -0.40
CA GLU A 119 40.12 24.66 0.34
C GLU A 119 41.37 24.00 0.91
N VAL A 120 41.25 22.79 1.47
CA VAL A 120 42.38 22.05 2.02
C VAL A 120 43.32 21.58 0.91
N THR A 121 42.78 21.14 -0.23
CA THR A 121 43.57 20.65 -1.36
C THR A 121 44.45 21.75 -2.01
N GLU A 122 43.98 22.99 -1.98
CA GLU A 122 44.72 24.15 -2.52
C GLU A 122 45.93 24.54 -1.68
N GLU A 123 45.99 24.16 -0.43
CA GLU A 123 47.13 24.40 0.45
C GLU A 123 48.30 23.45 0.17
#